data_bcaa8b024404616ecaa2df83ddebf958
#
_entry.id   bcaa8b024404616ecaa2df83ddebf958
#
_cell.length_a   1.000
_cell.length_b   1.000
_cell.length_c   1.000
_cell.angle_alpha   90.00
_cell.angle_beta   90.00
_cell.angle_gamma   90.00
#
_symmetry.space_group_name_H-M   'P 1'
#
loop_
_entity.id
_entity.type
_entity.pdbx_description
1 polymer ?
#
loop_
_entity_poly.entity_id
_entity_poly.type
_entity_poly.pdbx_seq_one_letter_code
_entity_poly.pdbx_strand_id
1 'polypeptide(L)'
;MSQYENYASYAPGVDTLEITNTLFRKVYQFMALGLIITSVAAYLTASSPAMINFLFGSRAPLIIAVVVELGLVFYLGFAINKISAGTALILFLLYSLVNGLTCSVLLLVYTQASIYQAFFTTAGMFGVMSIYGLYTKRDLTGMGSFLIMGLFGLIIAGLINMFMRSTGMEMAISIMGIIIFMGLTAYDTAKIKQLSMTVNGADDSALTKIAVIGALQLYLDFINLFIYLLRLFGKRRD
;
A
#
# COMPACT_ATOMS: atom_id res chain seq x y z
N MET A 1 -28.13 9.22 -48.25
CA MET A 1 -27.52 7.91 -47.96
C MET A 1 -26.08 8.13 -47.58
N SER A 2 -25.63 7.57 -46.41
CA SER A 2 -24.26 7.35 -45.96
C SER A 2 -23.47 8.53 -45.35
N GLN A 3 -23.96 9.10 -44.25
CA GLN A 3 -23.08 9.72 -43.24
C GLN A 3 -23.19 9.03 -41.87
N TYR A 4 -23.99 7.98 -41.75
CA TYR A 4 -24.18 7.23 -40.50
C TYR A 4 -23.37 5.93 -40.42
N GLU A 5 -22.60 5.55 -41.42
CA GLU A 5 -21.83 4.30 -41.46
C GLU A 5 -20.39 4.42 -40.88
N ASN A 6 -19.90 5.62 -40.57
CA ASN A 6 -18.52 5.80 -40.11
C ASN A 6 -18.36 5.82 -38.54
N TYR A 7 -19.46 5.62 -37.82
CA TYR A 7 -19.39 5.56 -36.34
C TYR A 7 -19.39 4.14 -35.75
N ALA A 8 -19.45 3.12 -36.60
CA ALA A 8 -19.60 1.72 -36.17
C ALA A 8 -18.28 0.93 -36.05
N SER A 9 -17.10 1.55 -36.16
CA SER A 9 -15.82 0.81 -36.09
C SER A 9 -14.89 1.17 -34.94
N TYR A 10 -15.36 1.87 -33.90
CA TYR A 10 -14.69 1.88 -32.63
C TYR A 10 -15.40 0.88 -31.72
N ALA A 11 -14.92 -0.36 -31.73
CA ALA A 11 -15.26 -1.33 -30.70
C ALA A 11 -14.56 -0.85 -29.39
N PRO A 12 -15.29 -0.29 -28.38
CA PRO A 12 -14.68 0.31 -27.19
C PRO A 12 -14.03 -0.71 -26.24
N GLY A 13 -14.03 -2.00 -26.61
CA GLY A 13 -13.64 -3.05 -25.69
C GLY A 13 -12.15 -3.44 -25.69
N VAL A 14 -11.48 -3.33 -26.83
CA VAL A 14 -10.09 -3.85 -26.96
C VAL A 14 -9.10 -2.88 -26.35
N ASP A 15 -9.22 -1.60 -26.64
CA ASP A 15 -8.32 -0.56 -26.11
C ASP A 15 -8.41 -0.44 -24.56
N THR A 16 -9.62 -0.55 -24.01
CA THR A 16 -9.85 -0.43 -22.56
C THR A 16 -9.24 -1.60 -21.78
N LEU A 17 -9.31 -2.81 -22.30
CA LEU A 17 -8.70 -3.99 -21.67
C LEU A 17 -7.18 -3.91 -21.71
N GLU A 18 -6.60 -3.45 -22.80
CA GLU A 18 -5.15 -3.30 -22.95
C GLU A 18 -4.60 -2.21 -21.99
N ILE A 19 -5.29 -1.06 -21.91
CA ILE A 19 -4.96 0.02 -20.96
C ILE A 19 -5.03 -0.50 -19.52
N THR A 20 -6.11 -1.21 -19.17
CA THR A 20 -6.28 -1.79 -17.83
C THR A 20 -5.16 -2.75 -17.50
N ASN A 21 -4.82 -3.69 -18.38
CA ASN A 21 -3.75 -4.65 -18.18
C ASN A 21 -2.37 -3.96 -18.05
N THR A 22 -2.12 -2.95 -18.87
CA THR A 22 -0.88 -2.17 -18.82
C THR A 22 -0.78 -1.40 -17.52
N LEU A 23 -1.87 -0.76 -17.07
CA LEU A 23 -1.91 -0.06 -15.79
C LEU A 23 -1.63 -1.01 -14.63
N PHE A 24 -2.35 -2.14 -14.53
CA PHE A 24 -2.14 -3.10 -13.44
C PHE A 24 -0.74 -3.69 -13.44
N ARG A 25 -0.17 -3.97 -14.60
CA ARG A 25 1.23 -4.40 -14.70
C ARG A 25 2.18 -3.36 -14.10
N LYS A 26 2.05 -2.07 -14.46
CA LYS A 26 2.85 -0.98 -13.88
C LYS A 26 2.61 -0.85 -12.36
N VAL A 27 1.37 -0.91 -11.89
CA VAL A 27 1.01 -0.83 -10.47
C VAL A 27 1.72 -1.91 -9.66
N TYR A 28 1.58 -3.18 -10.05
CA TYR A 28 2.20 -4.28 -9.32
C TYR A 28 3.73 -4.30 -9.46
N GLN A 29 4.28 -3.86 -10.59
CA GLN A 29 5.73 -3.72 -10.76
C GLN A 29 6.29 -2.65 -9.79
N PHE A 30 5.68 -1.47 -9.73
CA PHE A 30 6.12 -0.43 -8.80
C PHE A 30 5.93 -0.84 -7.35
N MET A 31 4.78 -1.44 -7.00
CA MET A 31 4.53 -1.98 -5.67
C MET A 31 5.59 -3.02 -5.27
N ALA A 32 5.89 -3.98 -6.15
CA ALA A 32 6.90 -5.01 -5.89
C ALA A 32 8.29 -4.39 -5.70
N LEU A 33 8.66 -3.40 -6.55
CA LEU A 33 9.90 -2.67 -6.39
C LEU A 33 9.96 -1.93 -5.04
N GLY A 34 8.88 -1.28 -4.64
CA GLY A 34 8.77 -0.64 -3.33
C GLY A 34 8.95 -1.63 -2.18
N LEU A 35 8.29 -2.80 -2.23
CA LEU A 35 8.43 -3.85 -1.22
C LEU A 35 9.85 -4.42 -1.15
N ILE A 36 10.53 -4.58 -2.29
CA ILE A 36 11.93 -5.01 -2.34
C ILE A 36 12.83 -3.97 -1.67
N ILE A 37 12.67 -2.69 -2.00
CA ILE A 37 13.44 -1.59 -1.38
C ILE A 37 13.22 -1.57 0.12
N THR A 38 11.97 -1.66 0.57
CA THR A 38 11.61 -1.72 2.00
C THR A 38 12.29 -2.90 2.69
N SER A 39 12.24 -4.09 2.09
CA SER A 39 12.83 -5.31 2.67
C SER A 39 14.35 -5.21 2.77
N VAL A 40 15.01 -4.71 1.72
CA VAL A 40 16.46 -4.51 1.70
C VAL A 40 16.87 -3.45 2.72
N ALA A 41 16.19 -2.31 2.77
CA ALA A 41 16.46 -1.25 3.73
C ALA A 41 16.26 -1.75 5.19
N ALA A 42 15.16 -2.48 5.45
CA ALA A 42 14.91 -3.06 6.76
C ALA A 42 16.01 -4.05 7.17
N TYR A 43 16.40 -4.94 6.26
CA TYR A 43 17.45 -5.92 6.53
C TYR A 43 18.82 -5.27 6.78
N LEU A 44 19.25 -4.34 5.95
CA LEU A 44 20.52 -3.63 6.11
C LEU A 44 20.56 -2.84 7.42
N THR A 45 19.45 -2.18 7.77
CA THR A 45 19.32 -1.44 9.03
C THR A 45 19.40 -2.37 10.23
N ALA A 46 18.64 -3.47 10.24
CA ALA A 46 18.62 -4.44 11.33
C ALA A 46 19.94 -5.21 11.47
N SER A 47 20.76 -5.27 10.41
CA SER A 47 22.07 -5.94 10.42
C SER A 47 23.21 -5.03 10.85
N SER A 48 22.99 -3.70 10.98
CA SER A 48 24.01 -2.72 11.32
C SER A 48 23.82 -2.17 12.75
N PRO A 49 24.70 -2.49 13.72
CA PRO A 49 24.62 -1.92 15.07
C PRO A 49 24.64 -0.38 15.08
N ALA A 50 25.38 0.23 14.16
CA ALA A 50 25.43 1.68 14.02
C ALA A 50 24.08 2.27 13.61
N MET A 51 23.40 1.66 12.63
CA MET A 51 22.07 2.10 12.18
C MET A 51 21.01 1.88 13.26
N ILE A 52 21.06 0.75 13.95
CA ILE A 52 20.16 0.46 15.09
C ILE A 52 20.33 1.54 16.16
N ASN A 53 21.57 1.84 16.55
CA ASN A 53 21.84 2.85 17.58
C ASN A 53 21.43 4.26 17.12
N PHE A 54 21.64 4.59 15.83
CA PHE A 54 21.19 5.86 15.27
C PHE A 54 19.66 5.99 15.30
N LEU A 55 18.92 4.98 14.84
CA LEU A 55 17.45 5.06 14.73
C LEU A 55 16.71 4.86 16.05
N PHE A 56 17.21 3.98 16.90
CA PHE A 56 16.53 3.55 18.13
C PHE A 56 17.25 3.97 19.42
N GLY A 57 18.45 4.50 19.33
CA GLY A 57 19.21 5.02 20.48
C GLY A 57 18.61 6.26 21.11
N SER A 58 17.81 7.02 20.34
CA SER A 58 16.98 8.11 20.84
C SER A 58 15.62 8.11 20.12
N ARG A 59 14.64 8.83 20.68
CA ARG A 59 13.29 8.90 20.09
C ARG A 59 13.21 9.77 18.83
N ALA A 60 14.13 10.74 18.70
CA ALA A 60 14.04 11.76 17.66
C ALA A 60 14.17 11.22 16.22
N PRO A 61 15.15 10.36 15.87
CA PRO A 61 15.27 9.87 14.49
C PRO A 61 14.06 9.06 14.03
N LEU A 62 13.49 8.24 14.89
CA LEU A 62 12.30 7.46 14.59
C LEU A 62 11.08 8.37 14.36
N ILE A 63 10.88 9.38 15.21
CA ILE A 63 9.79 10.35 15.04
C ILE A 63 9.97 11.11 13.72
N ILE A 64 11.20 11.54 13.41
CA ILE A 64 11.49 12.24 12.14
C ILE A 64 11.18 11.32 10.95
N ALA A 65 11.58 10.05 10.99
CA ALA A 65 11.29 9.09 9.93
C ALA A 65 9.77 8.96 9.70
N VAL A 66 8.99 8.78 10.76
CA VAL A 66 7.52 8.71 10.67
C VAL A 66 6.91 10.00 10.11
N VAL A 67 7.40 11.17 10.54
CA VAL A 67 6.92 12.47 10.00
C VAL A 67 7.25 12.60 8.51
N VAL A 68 8.44 12.16 8.08
CA VAL A 68 8.84 12.14 6.67
C VAL A 68 7.96 11.19 5.86
N GLU A 69 7.67 9.98 6.38
CA GLU A 69 6.75 9.03 5.73
C GLU A 69 5.37 9.64 5.51
N LEU A 70 4.77 10.20 6.56
CA LEU A 70 3.46 10.86 6.46
C LEU A 70 3.52 12.03 5.47
N GLY A 71 4.56 12.86 5.55
CA GLY A 71 4.76 13.97 4.62
C GLY A 71 4.82 13.52 3.17
N LEU A 72 5.58 12.45 2.87
CA LEU A 72 5.68 11.90 1.51
C LEU A 72 4.36 11.34 0.99
N VAL A 73 3.60 10.61 1.81
CA VAL A 73 2.28 10.07 1.44
C VAL A 73 1.31 11.21 1.12
N PHE A 74 1.20 12.21 2.01
CA PHE A 74 0.33 13.36 1.78
C PHE A 74 0.78 14.18 0.57
N TYR A 75 2.08 14.43 0.42
CA TYR A 75 2.61 15.17 -0.70
C TYR A 75 2.31 14.46 -2.04
N LEU A 76 2.54 13.15 -2.13
CA LEU A 76 2.19 12.37 -3.32
C LEU A 76 0.68 12.44 -3.62
N GLY A 77 -0.17 12.30 -2.60
CA GLY A 77 -1.62 12.38 -2.77
C GLY A 77 -2.10 13.73 -3.30
N PHE A 78 -1.57 14.85 -2.76
CA PHE A 78 -2.03 16.20 -3.14
C PHE A 78 -1.29 16.77 -4.36
N ALA A 79 -0.02 16.43 -4.56
CA ALA A 79 0.82 17.04 -5.58
C ALA A 79 0.92 16.23 -6.87
N ILE A 80 0.33 15.04 -6.97
CA ILE A 80 0.49 14.11 -8.11
C ILE A 80 0.18 14.78 -9.46
N ASN A 81 -0.81 15.65 -9.51
CA ASN A 81 -1.18 16.36 -10.72
C ASN A 81 -0.19 17.47 -11.10
N LYS A 82 0.63 17.93 -10.15
CA LYS A 82 1.57 19.05 -10.31
C LYS A 82 3.00 18.62 -10.59
N ILE A 83 3.33 17.35 -10.35
CA ILE A 83 4.67 16.79 -10.50
C ILE A 83 4.75 15.86 -11.72
N SER A 84 5.97 15.60 -12.22
CA SER A 84 6.17 14.65 -13.30
C SER A 84 5.98 13.19 -12.83
N ALA A 85 5.68 12.27 -13.74
CA ALA A 85 5.55 10.85 -13.44
C ALA A 85 6.84 10.27 -12.84
N GLY A 86 8.01 10.69 -13.37
CA GLY A 86 9.32 10.29 -12.84
C GLY A 86 9.55 10.79 -11.41
N THR A 87 9.20 12.05 -11.12
CA THR A 87 9.28 12.61 -9.76
C THR A 87 8.38 11.85 -8.80
N ALA A 88 7.15 11.52 -9.21
CA ALA A 88 6.22 10.75 -8.40
C ALA A 88 6.78 9.36 -8.06
N LEU A 89 7.38 8.67 -9.03
CA LEU A 89 8.02 7.38 -8.82
C LEU A 89 9.20 7.48 -7.85
N ILE A 90 10.08 8.45 -8.00
CA ILE A 90 11.22 8.67 -7.10
C ILE A 90 10.74 8.92 -5.67
N LEU A 91 9.70 9.73 -5.48
CA LEU A 91 9.15 10.00 -4.15
C LEU A 91 8.51 8.75 -3.52
N PHE A 92 7.85 7.91 -4.33
CA PHE A 92 7.33 6.63 -3.85
C PHE A 92 8.46 5.67 -3.44
N LEU A 93 9.56 5.59 -4.21
CA LEU A 93 10.70 4.76 -3.85
C LEU A 93 11.44 5.31 -2.62
N LEU A 94 11.54 6.63 -2.47
CA LEU A 94 12.06 7.26 -1.27
C LEU A 94 11.18 6.94 -0.04
N TYR A 95 9.86 7.01 -0.19
CA TYR A 95 8.92 6.56 0.84
C TYR A 95 9.18 5.11 1.23
N SER A 96 9.32 4.21 0.25
CA SER A 96 9.58 2.79 0.48
C SER A 96 10.90 2.55 1.22
N LEU A 97 11.93 3.36 0.93
CA LEU A 97 13.21 3.32 1.63
C LEU A 97 13.07 3.72 3.10
N VAL A 98 12.42 4.87 3.38
CA VAL A 98 12.20 5.36 4.76
C VAL A 98 11.33 4.38 5.54
N ASN A 99 10.27 3.84 4.91
CA ASN A 99 9.44 2.82 5.54
C ASN A 99 10.22 1.53 5.85
N GLY A 100 11.22 1.18 5.05
CA GLY A 100 12.14 0.09 5.38
C GLY A 100 12.97 0.36 6.62
N LEU A 101 13.44 1.59 6.82
CA LEU A 101 14.16 1.96 8.04
C LEU A 101 13.27 1.77 9.29
N THR A 102 12.04 2.25 9.26
CA THR A 102 11.09 2.11 10.38
C THR A 102 10.64 0.67 10.59
N CYS A 103 10.39 -0.09 9.51
CA CYS A 103 10.05 -1.51 9.57
C CYS A 103 11.19 -2.41 10.05
N SER A 104 12.44 -1.92 10.10
CA SER A 104 13.57 -2.71 10.60
C SER A 104 13.39 -3.17 12.05
N VAL A 105 12.62 -2.44 12.85
CA VAL A 105 12.27 -2.85 14.23
C VAL A 105 11.56 -4.21 14.26
N LEU A 106 10.79 -4.54 13.23
CA LEU A 106 10.08 -5.82 13.15
C LEU A 106 11.06 -7.00 13.07
N LEU A 107 12.18 -6.83 12.36
CA LEU A 107 13.25 -7.83 12.25
C LEU A 107 14.02 -8.01 13.58
N LEU A 108 14.01 -7.01 14.46
CA LEU A 108 14.64 -7.08 15.78
C LEU A 108 13.71 -7.73 16.80
N VAL A 109 12.40 -7.47 16.72
CA VAL A 109 11.40 -7.89 17.71
C VAL A 109 10.86 -9.28 17.46
N TYR A 110 10.67 -9.67 16.19
CA TYR A 110 10.02 -10.93 15.82
C TYR A 110 11.01 -11.98 15.30
N THR A 111 10.67 -13.27 15.48
CA THR A 111 11.47 -14.36 14.92
C THR A 111 11.36 -14.37 13.39
N GLN A 112 12.42 -14.82 12.73
CA GLN A 112 12.43 -14.91 11.26
C GLN A 112 11.30 -15.81 10.72
N ALA A 113 11.02 -16.93 11.40
CA ALA A 113 9.93 -17.83 11.02
C ALA A 113 8.58 -17.12 11.03
N SER A 114 8.31 -16.29 12.05
CA SER A 114 7.08 -15.48 12.14
C SER A 114 6.99 -14.43 11.03
N ILE A 115 8.10 -13.80 10.69
CA ILE A 115 8.17 -12.81 9.60
C ILE A 115 7.83 -13.47 8.26
N TYR A 116 8.44 -14.61 7.94
CA TYR A 116 8.12 -15.36 6.71
C TYR A 116 6.67 -15.83 6.68
N GLN A 117 6.17 -16.39 7.78
CA GLN A 117 4.78 -16.83 7.87
C GLN A 117 3.80 -15.67 7.66
N ALA A 118 4.01 -14.53 8.32
CA ALA A 118 3.18 -13.34 8.15
C ALA A 118 3.27 -12.82 6.71
N PHE A 119 4.45 -12.78 6.10
CA PHE A 119 4.64 -12.32 4.73
C PHE A 119 3.88 -13.17 3.71
N PHE A 120 4.03 -14.49 3.76
CA PHE A 120 3.32 -15.38 2.82
C PHE A 120 1.81 -15.37 3.06
N THR A 121 1.37 -15.30 4.32
CA THR A 121 -0.06 -15.16 4.64
C THR A 121 -0.60 -13.85 4.08
N THR A 122 0.14 -12.74 4.27
CA THR A 122 -0.23 -11.43 3.69
C THR A 122 -0.32 -11.51 2.17
N ALA A 123 0.68 -12.11 1.51
CA ALA A 123 0.70 -12.23 0.05
C ALA A 123 -0.51 -13.03 -0.47
N GLY A 124 -0.87 -14.10 0.22
CA GLY A 124 -2.06 -14.89 -0.12
C GLY A 124 -3.36 -14.11 0.05
N MET A 125 -3.57 -13.48 1.22
CA MET A 125 -4.77 -12.69 1.52
C MET A 125 -4.89 -11.48 0.58
N PHE A 126 -3.80 -10.74 0.39
CA PHE A 126 -3.71 -9.60 -0.52
C PHE A 126 -4.04 -10.03 -1.96
N GLY A 127 -3.44 -11.13 -2.45
CA GLY A 127 -3.69 -11.65 -3.79
C GLY A 127 -5.16 -12.01 -4.01
N VAL A 128 -5.79 -12.71 -3.08
CA VAL A 128 -7.22 -13.04 -3.15
C VAL A 128 -8.09 -11.79 -3.18
N MET A 129 -7.82 -10.80 -2.33
CA MET A 129 -8.60 -9.55 -2.27
C MET A 129 -8.37 -8.67 -3.49
N SER A 130 -7.14 -8.63 -4.04
CA SER A 130 -6.85 -7.95 -5.30
C SER A 130 -7.59 -8.60 -6.47
N ILE A 131 -7.61 -9.92 -6.57
CA ILE A 131 -8.36 -10.64 -7.59
C ILE A 131 -9.86 -10.33 -7.44
N TYR A 132 -10.38 -10.38 -6.23
CA TYR A 132 -11.78 -10.02 -5.98
C TYR A 132 -12.08 -8.58 -6.44
N GLY A 133 -11.26 -7.60 -6.06
CA GLY A 133 -11.41 -6.20 -6.47
C GLY A 133 -11.36 -6.00 -7.98
N LEU A 134 -10.49 -6.76 -8.68
CA LEU A 134 -10.35 -6.69 -10.14
C LEU A 134 -11.58 -7.23 -10.89
N TYR A 135 -12.17 -8.34 -10.41
CA TYR A 135 -13.26 -9.02 -11.11
C TYR A 135 -14.65 -8.69 -10.59
N THR A 136 -14.77 -8.03 -9.42
CA THR A 136 -16.07 -7.67 -8.86
C THR A 136 -16.82 -6.72 -9.81
N LYS A 137 -18.15 -6.96 -9.91
CA LYS A 137 -19.09 -6.07 -10.60
C LYS A 137 -19.87 -5.17 -9.62
N ARG A 138 -19.63 -5.36 -8.30
CA ARG A 138 -20.30 -4.56 -7.27
C ARG A 138 -19.63 -3.20 -7.16
N ASP A 139 -20.42 -2.17 -6.92
CA ASP A 139 -19.90 -0.87 -6.53
C ASP A 139 -19.39 -0.94 -5.09
N LEU A 140 -18.09 -0.75 -4.93
CA LEU A 140 -17.41 -0.78 -3.63
C LEU A 140 -17.26 0.62 -3.02
N THR A 141 -17.80 1.68 -3.62
CA THR A 141 -17.63 3.07 -3.17
C THR A 141 -18.14 3.28 -1.75
N GLY A 142 -19.32 2.76 -1.44
CA GLY A 142 -19.88 2.84 -0.09
C GLY A 142 -19.04 2.08 0.96
N MET A 143 -18.53 0.91 0.57
CA MET A 143 -17.61 0.13 1.40
C MET A 143 -16.28 0.88 1.64
N GLY A 144 -15.74 1.54 0.61
CA GLY A 144 -14.51 2.32 0.74
C GLY A 144 -14.64 3.44 1.80
N SER A 145 -15.73 4.17 1.78
CA SER A 145 -16.00 5.23 2.79
C SER A 145 -16.08 4.66 4.21
N PHE A 146 -16.73 3.50 4.39
CA PHE A 146 -16.81 2.83 5.68
C PHE A 146 -15.44 2.34 6.16
N LEU A 147 -14.62 1.76 5.26
CA LEU A 147 -13.28 1.27 5.59
C LEU A 147 -12.32 2.41 5.93
N ILE A 148 -12.42 3.55 5.25
CA ILE A 148 -11.63 4.75 5.58
C ILE A 148 -12.00 5.27 6.97
N MET A 149 -13.29 5.32 7.33
CA MET A 149 -13.70 5.65 8.70
C MET A 149 -13.14 4.65 9.72
N GLY A 150 -13.18 3.35 9.39
CA GLY A 150 -12.58 2.30 10.21
C GLY A 150 -11.07 2.48 10.39
N LEU A 151 -10.36 2.91 9.35
CA LEU A 151 -8.93 3.21 9.40
C LEU A 151 -8.64 4.36 10.39
N PHE A 152 -9.42 5.45 10.35
CA PHE A 152 -9.30 6.51 11.36
C PHE A 152 -9.57 6.00 12.78
N GLY A 153 -10.59 5.13 12.93
CA GLY A 153 -10.87 4.46 14.20
C GLY A 153 -9.70 3.63 14.71
N LEU A 154 -9.01 2.88 13.82
CA LEU A 154 -7.80 2.12 14.17
C LEU A 154 -6.65 3.03 14.62
N ILE A 155 -6.45 4.16 13.96
CA ILE A 155 -5.41 5.13 14.33
C ILE A 155 -5.70 5.67 15.74
N ILE A 156 -6.92 6.09 16.02
CA ILE A 156 -7.34 6.59 17.33
C ILE A 156 -7.19 5.50 18.39
N ALA A 157 -7.67 4.28 18.12
CA ALA A 157 -7.54 3.15 19.03
C ALA A 157 -6.07 2.80 19.32
N GLY A 158 -5.21 2.86 18.29
CA GLY A 158 -3.77 2.66 18.43
C GLY A 158 -3.11 3.71 19.33
N LEU A 159 -3.47 4.99 19.14
CA LEU A 159 -3.00 6.08 19.97
C LEU A 159 -3.44 5.90 21.44
N ILE A 160 -4.69 5.54 21.69
CA ILE A 160 -5.21 5.26 23.03
C ILE A 160 -4.44 4.08 23.63
N ASN A 161 -4.25 2.98 22.86
CA ASN A 161 -3.55 1.80 23.38
C ASN A 161 -2.07 2.04 23.66
N MET A 162 -1.45 3.02 23.02
CA MET A 162 -0.07 3.41 23.32
C MET A 162 0.09 3.88 24.78
N PHE A 163 -0.96 4.49 25.36
CA PHE A 163 -1.00 4.89 26.77
C PHE A 163 -1.51 3.78 27.69
N MET A 164 -2.55 3.03 27.25
CA MET A 164 -3.16 1.97 28.06
C MET A 164 -2.33 0.69 28.12
N ARG A 165 -1.55 0.40 27.09
CA ARG A 165 -0.70 -0.82 26.95
C ARG A 165 -1.49 -2.12 27.19
N SER A 166 -2.74 -2.16 26.76
CA SER A 166 -3.61 -3.32 26.93
C SER A 166 -3.37 -4.33 25.81
N THR A 167 -3.01 -5.57 26.18
CA THR A 167 -2.83 -6.68 25.22
C THR A 167 -4.14 -7.08 24.55
N GLY A 168 -5.27 -7.05 25.28
CA GLY A 168 -6.59 -7.32 24.71
C GLY A 168 -6.97 -6.29 23.64
N MET A 169 -6.68 -5.01 23.89
CA MET A 169 -6.91 -3.95 22.91
C MET A 169 -5.96 -4.08 21.71
N GLU A 170 -4.69 -4.45 21.92
CA GLU A 170 -3.73 -4.71 20.83
C GLU A 170 -4.25 -5.83 19.91
N MET A 171 -4.77 -6.91 20.49
CA MET A 171 -5.35 -8.01 19.72
C MET A 171 -6.60 -7.57 18.93
N ALA A 172 -7.51 -6.82 19.57
CA ALA A 172 -8.71 -6.31 18.89
C ALA A 172 -8.36 -5.38 17.72
N ILE A 173 -7.41 -4.44 17.94
CA ILE A 173 -6.89 -3.54 16.89
C ILE A 173 -6.28 -4.36 15.75
N SER A 174 -5.54 -5.42 16.04
CA SER A 174 -4.89 -6.26 15.01
C SER A 174 -5.93 -7.01 14.18
N ILE A 175 -6.95 -7.60 14.79
CA ILE A 175 -8.03 -8.29 14.07
C ILE A 175 -8.81 -7.31 13.19
N MET A 176 -9.22 -6.17 13.74
CA MET A 176 -9.93 -5.15 12.97
C MET A 176 -9.06 -4.57 11.85
N GLY A 177 -7.77 -4.39 12.09
CA GLY A 177 -6.81 -3.94 11.08
C GLY A 177 -6.72 -4.89 9.90
N ILE A 178 -6.62 -6.20 10.15
CA ILE A 178 -6.63 -7.21 9.09
C ILE A 178 -7.90 -7.10 8.24
N ILE A 179 -9.08 -7.03 8.87
CA ILE A 179 -10.36 -6.92 8.15
C ILE A 179 -10.42 -5.65 7.31
N ILE A 180 -10.00 -4.51 7.87
CA ILE A 180 -10.04 -3.21 7.19
C ILE A 180 -9.08 -3.21 6.00
N PHE A 181 -7.82 -3.65 6.17
CA PHE A 181 -6.85 -3.62 5.08
C PHE A 181 -7.11 -4.67 3.99
N MET A 182 -7.72 -5.81 4.32
CA MET A 182 -8.27 -6.71 3.30
C MET A 182 -9.36 -6.03 2.47
N GLY A 183 -10.29 -5.35 3.12
CA GLY A 183 -11.34 -4.61 2.43
C GLY A 183 -10.79 -3.46 1.59
N LEU A 184 -9.82 -2.68 2.12
CA LEU A 184 -9.15 -1.62 1.39
C LEU A 184 -8.42 -2.14 0.15
N THR A 185 -7.71 -3.27 0.24
CA THR A 185 -7.06 -3.92 -0.91
C THR A 185 -8.06 -4.19 -2.05
N ALA A 186 -9.25 -4.73 -1.72
CA ALA A 186 -10.29 -4.96 -2.73
C ALA A 186 -10.84 -3.64 -3.29
N TYR A 187 -11.11 -2.67 -2.44
CA TYR A 187 -11.61 -1.35 -2.82
C TYR A 187 -10.62 -0.60 -3.71
N ASP A 188 -9.34 -0.52 -3.29
CA ASP A 188 -8.31 0.20 -4.04
C ASP A 188 -8.01 -0.47 -5.38
N THR A 189 -8.01 -1.80 -5.45
CA THR A 189 -7.91 -2.54 -6.71
C THR A 189 -9.08 -2.21 -7.65
N ALA A 190 -10.32 -2.22 -7.14
CA ALA A 190 -11.49 -1.86 -7.94
C ALA A 190 -11.45 -0.39 -8.40
N LYS A 191 -10.99 0.52 -7.54
CA LYS A 191 -10.80 1.95 -7.85
C LYS A 191 -9.75 2.16 -8.94
N ILE A 192 -8.61 1.47 -8.88
CA ILE A 192 -7.57 1.51 -9.92
C ILE A 192 -8.15 1.04 -11.26
N LYS A 193 -8.96 -0.02 -11.26
CA LYS A 193 -9.68 -0.49 -12.46
C LYS A 193 -10.62 0.58 -13.01
N GLN A 194 -11.40 1.24 -12.17
CA GLN A 194 -12.29 2.32 -12.62
C GLN A 194 -11.50 3.49 -13.22
N LEU A 195 -10.37 3.87 -12.61
CA LEU A 195 -9.51 4.92 -13.12
C LEU A 195 -8.92 4.55 -14.50
N SER A 196 -8.60 3.27 -14.77
CA SER A 196 -8.12 2.85 -16.09
C SER A 196 -9.14 3.10 -17.20
N MET A 197 -10.43 3.03 -16.89
CA MET A 197 -11.52 3.27 -17.84
C MET A 197 -11.74 4.76 -18.14
N THR A 198 -11.23 5.66 -17.31
CA THR A 198 -11.36 7.11 -17.52
C THR A 198 -10.21 7.72 -18.32
N VAL A 199 -9.14 6.97 -18.52
CA VAL A 199 -7.97 7.40 -19.31
C VAL A 199 -8.25 7.12 -20.80
N ASN A 200 -8.72 8.14 -21.49
CA ASN A 200 -8.88 8.07 -22.95
C ASN A 200 -7.53 8.29 -23.63
N GLY A 201 -7.05 7.26 -24.36
CA GLY A 201 -5.99 7.39 -25.37
C GLY A 201 -4.69 8.00 -24.89
N ALA A 202 -4.02 7.29 -24.00
CA ALA A 202 -2.57 7.12 -23.96
C ALA A 202 -1.66 8.35 -23.87
N ASP A 203 -1.86 9.21 -22.91
CA ASP A 203 -0.69 9.91 -22.32
C ASP A 203 -0.02 8.92 -21.34
N ASP A 204 1.10 8.33 -21.75
CA ASP A 204 1.88 7.38 -20.93
C ASP A 204 2.30 8.01 -19.58
N SER A 205 2.46 9.33 -19.53
CA SER A 205 2.74 10.09 -18.33
C SER A 205 1.55 10.06 -17.36
N ALA A 206 0.33 10.28 -17.83
CA ALA A 206 -0.87 10.21 -17.01
C ALA A 206 -1.09 8.79 -16.48
N LEU A 207 -0.94 7.78 -17.33
CA LEU A 207 -1.05 6.37 -16.95
C LEU A 207 -0.01 6.01 -15.88
N THR A 208 1.22 6.49 -16.01
CA THR A 208 2.30 6.23 -15.05
C THR A 208 2.02 6.92 -13.70
N LYS A 209 1.48 8.14 -13.68
CA LYS A 209 1.07 8.81 -12.44
C LYS A 209 -0.02 8.04 -11.70
N ILE A 210 -1.04 7.55 -12.42
CA ILE A 210 -2.09 6.70 -11.84
C ILE A 210 -1.47 5.40 -11.30
N ALA A 211 -0.53 4.81 -12.05
CA ALA A 211 0.18 3.60 -11.61
C ALA A 211 0.98 3.82 -10.32
N VAL A 212 1.65 4.96 -10.16
CA VAL A 212 2.41 5.27 -8.94
C VAL A 212 1.48 5.45 -7.74
N ILE A 213 0.37 6.18 -7.88
CA ILE A 213 -0.60 6.33 -6.78
C ILE A 213 -1.27 4.99 -6.44
N GLY A 214 -1.67 4.21 -7.45
CA GLY A 214 -2.21 2.87 -7.22
C GLY A 214 -1.20 1.94 -6.54
N ALA A 215 0.07 2.00 -6.94
CA ALA A 215 1.14 1.25 -6.30
C ALA A 215 1.35 1.68 -4.84
N LEU A 216 1.32 2.97 -4.54
CA LEU A 216 1.41 3.48 -3.18
C LEU A 216 0.23 2.99 -2.31
N GLN A 217 -1.01 3.07 -2.82
CA GLN A 217 -2.19 2.60 -2.08
C GLN A 217 -2.09 1.10 -1.76
N LEU A 218 -1.86 0.26 -2.77
CA LEU A 218 -1.74 -1.18 -2.58
C LEU A 218 -0.51 -1.58 -1.74
N TYR A 219 0.59 -0.83 -1.85
CA TYR A 219 1.76 -1.01 -0.99
C TYR A 219 1.42 -0.73 0.48
N LEU A 220 0.70 0.36 0.77
CA LEU A 220 0.26 0.69 2.13
C LEU A 220 -0.65 -0.39 2.69
N ASP A 221 -1.60 -0.89 1.89
CA ASP A 221 -2.48 -1.98 2.31
C ASP A 221 -1.69 -3.24 2.65
N PHE A 222 -0.72 -3.60 1.81
CA PHE A 222 0.12 -4.78 2.02
C PHE A 222 0.97 -4.66 3.29
N ILE A 223 1.67 -3.55 3.47
CA ILE A 223 2.54 -3.34 4.65
C ILE A 223 1.72 -3.32 5.93
N ASN A 224 0.57 -2.65 5.95
CA ASN A 224 -0.27 -2.61 7.14
C ASN A 224 -0.88 -3.99 7.44
N LEU A 225 -1.37 -4.71 6.43
CA LEU A 225 -1.87 -6.08 6.58
C LEU A 225 -0.78 -7.00 7.14
N PHE A 226 0.45 -6.90 6.63
CA PHE A 226 1.61 -7.63 7.13
C PHE A 226 1.90 -7.31 8.61
N ILE A 227 1.91 -6.03 8.98
CA ILE A 227 2.18 -5.60 10.36
C ILE A 227 1.10 -6.14 11.30
N TYR A 228 -0.18 -6.07 10.94
CA TYR A 228 -1.27 -6.57 11.80
C TYR A 228 -1.25 -8.10 11.92
N LEU A 229 -0.97 -8.83 10.84
CA LEU A 229 -0.79 -10.29 10.90
C LEU A 229 0.42 -10.66 11.77
N LEU A 230 1.52 -9.94 11.64
CA LEU A 230 2.72 -10.18 12.44
C LEU A 230 2.47 -9.88 13.92
N ARG A 231 1.72 -8.82 14.25
CA ARG A 231 1.32 -8.51 15.64
C ARG A 231 0.40 -9.58 16.22
N LEU A 232 -0.49 -10.14 15.43
CA LEU A 232 -1.48 -11.12 15.89
C LEU A 232 -0.88 -12.52 16.09
N PHE A 233 -0.03 -12.96 15.17
CA PHE A 233 0.48 -14.34 15.14
C PHE A 233 1.98 -14.48 15.37
N GLY A 234 2.73 -13.37 15.35
CA GLY A 234 4.18 -13.38 15.44
C GLY A 234 4.69 -13.71 16.83
N LYS A 235 5.64 -14.64 16.90
CA LYS A 235 6.41 -14.89 18.13
C LYS A 235 7.53 -13.84 18.25
N ARG A 236 7.58 -13.17 19.40
CA ARG A 236 8.70 -12.27 19.72
C ARG A 236 9.97 -13.07 20.00
N ARG A 237 11.10 -12.45 19.72
CA ARG A 237 12.40 -12.98 20.15
C ARG A 237 12.50 -12.81 21.67
N ASP A 238 12.97 -13.85 22.35
CA ASP A 238 13.33 -13.82 23.77
C ASP A 238 14.58 -12.96 24.00
#